data_0b6b4827c15e3c273c5ffb5c32d52347
#
_entry.id   0b6b4827c15e3c273c5ffb5c32d52347
#
_cell.length_a   1.000
_cell.length_b   1.000
_cell.length_c   1.000
_cell.angle_alpha   90.00
_cell.angle_beta   90.00
_cell.angle_gamma   90.00
#
_symmetry.space_group_name_H-M   'P 1'
#
loop_
_entity.id
_entity.type
_entity.pdbx_description
1 polymer ?
#
loop_
_entity_poly.entity_id
_entity_poly.type
_entity_poly.pdbx_seq_one_letter_code
_entity_poly.pdbx_strand_id
1 'polypeptide(L)'
;MGKSSDYKVMYRWLFFFTVICLLFTCRVHADENNPILIISSYNPDTRNTTQNISEFMEEYKKQGGNSPVVIENMNCKSLPEAPLWKERMRKLLNKYQGENSPNLIVILGQEGWASYLSQDDSIIRDIPILCGMVSRNAVLLPDSNINVAEWTPESVNVEDLKNKRRNLAGFVYNYDIKANIELVRKLYPSTKHFALITDNSYGGISLQALVKKEIGKIKGIDFIPLDGRKNDIYNIIEEIKQLPPQSIILLGTWRVDVNDGYYVGNATYTMMLANPKVPAFSLTSIGLGHWAIGGCIPQYRSIGKDLARQALHLLKEHPEKLDTETIPNLYTFDAKKLKERHISTKELPPHSVFINTEVGLFVQYKFEILLLVAIVLLLFLIMVLYFYLRTSKLKNKLLILIDKQKEDEIELRKAKDKAEESDRLKSAFLANMSHEIRTPLNAIVGFSNLLTMAEDEEERNEYINIISSNNELLLQLINDILDVAKIEAGTLEFIDSEIDINALLSDIEQSSRLKAPEGVQISFVEKMPYCIIMSDKNRLAQVI
;
A
#
# COMPACT_ATOMS: atom_id res chain seq x y z
N MET A 1 -33.22 -74.59 -21.96
CA MET A 1 -33.58 -73.27 -22.49
C MET A 1 -33.94 -72.36 -21.31
N GLY A 2 -33.01 -71.64 -20.71
CA GLY A 2 -33.30 -70.88 -19.48
C GLY A 2 -32.16 -70.00 -18.96
N LYS A 3 -31.14 -69.70 -19.78
CA LYS A 3 -29.96 -68.85 -19.32
C LYS A 3 -29.74 -67.57 -20.12
N SER A 4 -30.59 -67.25 -21.11
CA SER A 4 -30.37 -66.05 -21.96
C SER A 4 -31.15 -64.80 -21.50
N SER A 5 -32.10 -64.93 -20.56
CA SER A 5 -32.95 -63.86 -20.09
C SER A 5 -32.25 -63.01 -19.01
N ASP A 6 -31.48 -63.66 -18.13
CA ASP A 6 -30.88 -62.97 -16.96
C ASP A 6 -29.72 -62.01 -17.32
N TYR A 7 -28.98 -62.36 -18.36
CA TYR A 7 -27.87 -61.44 -18.84
C TYR A 7 -28.40 -60.12 -19.43
N LYS A 8 -29.54 -60.16 -20.14
CA LYS A 8 -30.16 -58.94 -20.69
C LYS A 8 -30.72 -58.03 -19.62
N VAL A 9 -31.19 -58.56 -18.51
CA VAL A 9 -31.69 -57.78 -17.37
C VAL A 9 -30.51 -57.21 -16.61
N MET A 10 -29.44 -57.98 -16.38
CA MET A 10 -28.22 -57.52 -15.72
C MET A 10 -27.51 -56.40 -16.53
N TYR A 11 -27.40 -56.51 -17.85
CA TYR A 11 -26.86 -55.46 -18.71
C TYR A 11 -27.70 -54.19 -18.74
N ARG A 12 -29.03 -54.32 -18.64
CA ARG A 12 -29.92 -53.14 -18.52
C ARG A 12 -29.75 -52.44 -17.17
N TRP A 13 -29.57 -53.16 -16.08
CA TRP A 13 -29.32 -52.60 -14.77
C TRP A 13 -27.92 -51.98 -14.67
N LEU A 14 -26.90 -52.60 -15.26
CA LEU A 14 -25.53 -52.05 -15.35
C LEU A 14 -25.49 -50.78 -16.19
N PHE A 15 -26.20 -50.76 -17.33
CA PHE A 15 -26.32 -49.57 -18.16
C PHE A 15 -27.08 -48.44 -17.47
N PHE A 16 -28.15 -48.77 -16.74
CA PHE A 16 -28.90 -47.79 -15.96
C PHE A 16 -28.07 -47.24 -14.79
N PHE A 17 -27.26 -48.06 -14.15
CA PHE A 17 -26.35 -47.66 -13.08
C PHE A 17 -25.19 -46.81 -13.60
N THR A 18 -24.61 -47.13 -14.76
CA THR A 18 -23.60 -46.32 -15.41
C THR A 18 -24.16 -44.99 -15.92
N VAL A 19 -25.38 -44.95 -16.43
CA VAL A 19 -26.04 -43.68 -16.83
C VAL A 19 -26.38 -42.83 -15.60
N ILE A 20 -26.82 -43.42 -14.50
CA ILE A 20 -27.04 -42.71 -13.23
C ILE A 20 -25.71 -42.20 -12.65
N CYS A 21 -24.65 -43.00 -12.65
CA CYS A 21 -23.33 -42.55 -12.23
C CYS A 21 -22.78 -41.42 -13.14
N LEU A 22 -23.00 -41.50 -14.46
CA LEU A 22 -22.65 -40.44 -15.41
C LEU A 22 -23.51 -39.18 -15.20
N LEU A 23 -24.78 -39.31 -14.84
CA LEU A 23 -25.63 -38.15 -14.51
C LEU A 23 -25.27 -37.53 -13.15
N PHE A 24 -24.78 -38.32 -12.20
CA PHE A 24 -24.28 -37.80 -10.92
C PHE A 24 -22.86 -37.16 -11.07
N THR A 25 -22.00 -37.70 -11.95
CA THR A 25 -20.69 -37.10 -12.24
C THR A 25 -20.78 -35.83 -13.08
N CYS A 26 -21.85 -35.68 -13.91
CA CYS A 26 -22.07 -34.44 -14.67
C CYS A 26 -22.59 -33.24 -13.84
N ARG A 27 -23.08 -33.49 -12.60
CA ARG A 27 -23.55 -32.37 -11.75
C ARG A 27 -22.47 -31.68 -10.92
N VAL A 28 -21.24 -32.22 -10.87
CA VAL A 28 -20.13 -31.63 -10.09
C VAL A 28 -19.24 -30.69 -10.93
N HIS A 29 -19.42 -30.66 -12.26
CA HIS A 29 -18.52 -29.88 -13.16
C HIS A 29 -19.11 -28.57 -13.71
N ALA A 30 -20.30 -28.15 -13.27
CA ALA A 30 -20.91 -26.91 -13.76
C ALA A 30 -20.46 -25.65 -13.04
N ASP A 31 -19.73 -25.76 -11.90
CA ASP A 31 -19.36 -24.60 -11.05
C ASP A 31 -17.88 -24.16 -11.17
N GLU A 32 -17.02 -24.92 -11.85
CA GLU A 32 -15.59 -24.58 -11.95
C GLU A 32 -15.27 -23.43 -12.92
N ASN A 33 -16.21 -22.97 -13.73
CA ASN A 33 -15.94 -21.95 -14.76
C ASN A 33 -16.25 -20.50 -14.34
N ASN A 34 -16.95 -20.29 -13.25
CA ASN A 34 -17.31 -18.94 -12.83
C ASN A 34 -16.11 -18.23 -12.17
N PRO A 35 -15.86 -16.97 -12.49
CA PRO A 35 -14.67 -16.26 -12.02
C PRO A 35 -14.75 -15.91 -10.54
N ILE A 36 -13.58 -15.70 -9.94
CA ILE A 36 -13.41 -14.89 -8.73
C ILE A 36 -13.30 -13.45 -9.18
N LEU A 37 -14.16 -12.57 -8.66
CA LEU A 37 -14.13 -11.15 -8.94
C LEU A 37 -13.40 -10.40 -7.83
N ILE A 38 -12.23 -9.83 -8.11
CA ILE A 38 -11.52 -8.93 -7.20
C ILE A 38 -11.91 -7.50 -7.53
N ILE A 39 -12.52 -6.80 -6.58
CA ILE A 39 -12.87 -5.39 -6.69
C ILE A 39 -11.92 -4.57 -5.82
N SER A 40 -11.10 -3.73 -6.45
CA SER A 40 -10.16 -2.86 -5.77
C SER A 40 -10.68 -1.43 -5.67
N SER A 41 -10.54 -0.81 -4.50
CA SER A 41 -10.85 0.62 -4.30
C SER A 41 -9.92 1.51 -5.12
N TYR A 42 -8.64 1.14 -5.22
CA TYR A 42 -7.57 1.92 -5.84
C TYR A 42 -7.00 1.21 -7.06
N ASN A 43 -6.23 1.97 -7.84
CA ASN A 43 -5.48 1.38 -8.94
C ASN A 43 -4.68 0.15 -8.43
N PRO A 44 -4.82 -1.02 -9.08
CA PRO A 44 -4.04 -2.21 -8.79
C PRO A 44 -2.52 -2.00 -8.77
N ASP A 45 -2.01 -0.96 -9.45
CA ASP A 45 -0.59 -0.60 -9.48
C ASP A 45 -0.07 0.06 -8.19
N THR A 46 -0.94 0.40 -7.23
CA THR A 46 -0.48 0.88 -5.93
C THR A 46 0.19 -0.25 -5.15
N ARG A 47 1.34 0.03 -4.52
CA ARG A 47 2.19 -0.97 -3.87
C ARG A 47 1.44 -1.98 -3.00
N ASN A 48 0.58 -1.49 -2.10
CA ASN A 48 -0.14 -2.37 -1.17
C ASN A 48 -1.20 -3.22 -1.88
N THR A 49 -1.90 -2.66 -2.87
CA THR A 49 -2.91 -3.38 -3.66
C THR A 49 -2.24 -4.44 -4.52
N THR A 50 -1.18 -4.07 -5.25
CA THR A 50 -0.38 -5.00 -6.07
C THR A 50 0.13 -6.16 -5.24
N GLN A 51 0.70 -5.88 -4.08
CA GLN A 51 1.25 -6.92 -3.22
C GLN A 51 0.16 -7.92 -2.79
N ASN A 52 -0.99 -7.42 -2.31
CA ASN A 52 -2.09 -8.29 -1.87
C ASN A 52 -2.67 -9.10 -3.03
N ILE A 53 -2.87 -8.50 -4.20
CA ILE A 53 -3.38 -9.20 -5.39
C ILE A 53 -2.35 -10.25 -5.88
N SER A 54 -1.07 -9.89 -5.97
CA SER A 54 -0.02 -10.81 -6.41
C SER A 54 0.13 -12.00 -5.47
N GLU A 55 0.15 -11.75 -4.16
CA GLU A 55 0.21 -12.81 -3.14
C GLU A 55 -1.04 -13.69 -3.15
N PHE A 56 -2.22 -13.09 -3.41
CA PHE A 56 -3.47 -13.85 -3.59
C PHE A 56 -3.36 -14.78 -4.80
N MET A 57 -2.96 -14.27 -5.95
CA MET A 57 -2.85 -15.04 -7.20
C MET A 57 -1.84 -16.18 -7.08
N GLU A 58 -0.67 -15.90 -6.48
CA GLU A 58 0.37 -16.90 -6.25
C GLU A 58 -0.11 -18.03 -5.34
N GLU A 59 -0.65 -17.67 -4.17
CA GLU A 59 -1.10 -18.66 -3.18
C GLU A 59 -2.34 -19.43 -3.68
N TYR A 60 -3.30 -18.76 -4.34
CA TYR A 60 -4.48 -19.39 -4.92
C TYR A 60 -4.09 -20.48 -5.93
N LYS A 61 -3.18 -20.16 -6.87
CA LYS A 61 -2.66 -21.11 -7.85
C LYS A 61 -1.87 -22.25 -7.20
N LYS A 62 -1.01 -21.91 -6.23
CA LYS A 62 -0.19 -22.89 -5.47
C LYS A 62 -1.04 -23.92 -4.75
N GLN A 63 -2.20 -23.52 -4.22
CA GLN A 63 -3.13 -24.38 -3.49
C GLN A 63 -4.14 -25.11 -4.41
N GLY A 64 -3.97 -25.03 -5.74
CA GLY A 64 -4.79 -25.74 -6.73
C GLY A 64 -6.10 -25.03 -7.09
N GLY A 65 -6.15 -23.71 -6.93
CA GLY A 65 -7.28 -22.90 -7.42
C GLY A 65 -7.28 -22.81 -8.95
N ASN A 66 -8.42 -23.11 -9.58
CA ASN A 66 -8.55 -23.19 -11.04
C ASN A 66 -9.51 -22.15 -11.63
N SER A 67 -10.38 -21.52 -10.82
CA SER A 67 -11.29 -20.49 -11.30
C SER A 67 -10.52 -19.28 -11.87
N PRO A 68 -10.95 -18.72 -13.00
CA PRO A 68 -10.35 -17.48 -13.52
C PRO A 68 -10.57 -16.33 -12.53
N VAL A 69 -9.59 -15.44 -12.45
CA VAL A 69 -9.66 -14.26 -11.57
C VAL A 69 -9.80 -13.02 -12.43
N VAL A 70 -10.85 -12.25 -12.20
CA VAL A 70 -11.11 -10.97 -12.86
C VAL A 70 -10.88 -9.85 -11.85
N ILE A 71 -10.15 -8.82 -12.25
CA ILE A 71 -9.83 -7.67 -11.40
C ILE A 71 -10.53 -6.43 -11.96
N GLU A 72 -11.36 -5.81 -11.13
CA GLU A 72 -12.04 -4.56 -11.43
C GLU A 72 -11.57 -3.45 -10.49
N ASN A 73 -11.38 -2.27 -11.04
CA ASN A 73 -10.93 -1.11 -10.28
C ASN A 73 -12.05 -0.08 -10.16
N MET A 74 -12.40 0.29 -8.96
CA MET A 74 -13.38 1.35 -8.70
C MET A 74 -12.82 2.75 -8.90
N ASN A 75 -11.49 2.90 -8.92
CA ASN A 75 -10.80 4.19 -9.08
C ASN A 75 -11.37 5.28 -8.15
N CYS A 76 -11.47 4.94 -6.86
CA CYS A 76 -11.90 5.89 -5.83
C CYS A 76 -10.79 6.92 -5.61
N LYS A 77 -11.07 8.20 -5.84
CA LYS A 77 -10.05 9.26 -5.77
C LYS A 77 -10.24 10.15 -4.55
N SER A 78 -11.36 10.87 -4.48
CA SER A 78 -11.60 11.86 -3.43
C SER A 78 -12.93 11.62 -2.74
N LEU A 79 -13.03 11.99 -1.48
CA LEU A 79 -14.24 11.77 -0.69
C LEU A 79 -15.51 12.45 -1.24
N PRO A 80 -15.47 13.62 -1.86
CA PRO A 80 -16.63 14.20 -2.54
C PRO A 80 -17.26 13.31 -3.61
N GLU A 81 -16.50 12.38 -4.19
CA GLU A 81 -17.02 11.38 -5.14
C GLU A 81 -17.75 10.20 -4.49
N ALA A 82 -17.88 10.16 -3.17
CA ALA A 82 -18.45 9.01 -2.46
C ALA A 82 -19.82 8.53 -2.99
N PRO A 83 -20.78 9.42 -3.37
CA PRO A 83 -22.02 8.99 -4.03
C PRO A 83 -21.77 8.28 -5.37
N LEU A 84 -20.76 8.70 -6.12
CA LEU A 84 -20.37 8.06 -7.39
C LEU A 84 -19.75 6.68 -7.16
N TRP A 85 -19.07 6.46 -6.04
CA TRP A 85 -18.53 5.14 -5.69
C TRP A 85 -19.64 4.13 -5.47
N LYS A 86 -20.70 4.53 -4.76
CA LYS A 86 -21.90 3.71 -4.57
C LYS A 86 -22.51 3.31 -5.92
N GLU A 87 -22.66 4.25 -6.83
CA GLU A 87 -23.19 4.00 -8.17
C GLU A 87 -22.25 3.15 -9.04
N ARG A 88 -20.94 3.38 -8.99
CA ARG A 88 -19.93 2.54 -9.67
C ARG A 88 -20.00 1.11 -9.19
N MET A 89 -20.06 0.89 -7.87
CA MET A 89 -20.23 -0.44 -7.30
C MET A 89 -21.50 -1.11 -7.82
N ARG A 90 -22.64 -0.41 -7.81
CA ARG A 90 -23.89 -0.93 -8.32
C ARG A 90 -23.80 -1.35 -9.78
N LYS A 91 -23.21 -0.53 -10.64
CA LYS A 91 -22.99 -0.86 -12.06
C LYS A 91 -22.09 -2.07 -12.23
N LEU A 92 -21.03 -2.15 -11.41
CA LEU A 92 -20.08 -3.25 -11.43
C LEU A 92 -20.76 -4.56 -11.04
N LEU A 93 -21.52 -4.57 -9.97
CA LEU A 93 -22.25 -5.73 -9.52
C LEU A 93 -23.32 -6.18 -10.53
N ASN A 94 -23.99 -5.23 -11.19
CA ASN A 94 -24.95 -5.53 -12.25
C ASN A 94 -24.29 -6.11 -13.52
N LYS A 95 -23.05 -5.72 -13.83
CA LYS A 95 -22.27 -6.29 -14.94
C LYS A 95 -22.00 -7.79 -14.76
N TYR A 96 -21.88 -8.23 -13.52
CA TYR A 96 -21.56 -9.61 -13.14
C TYR A 96 -22.76 -10.35 -12.58
N GLN A 97 -23.89 -10.35 -13.32
CA GLN A 97 -25.12 -11.09 -13.02
C GLN A 97 -25.39 -12.18 -14.06
N GLY A 98 -26.26 -13.11 -13.73
CA GLY A 98 -26.68 -14.20 -14.62
C GLY A 98 -25.52 -15.16 -14.93
N GLU A 99 -25.27 -15.42 -16.19
CA GLU A 99 -24.22 -16.36 -16.64
C GLU A 99 -22.79 -15.91 -16.31
N ASN A 100 -22.59 -14.60 -16.08
CA ASN A 100 -21.31 -14.01 -15.70
C ASN A 100 -21.14 -13.87 -14.19
N SER A 101 -22.03 -14.45 -13.39
CA SER A 101 -22.00 -14.33 -11.92
C SER A 101 -20.72 -14.97 -11.36
N PRO A 102 -19.95 -14.24 -10.53
CA PRO A 102 -18.76 -14.82 -9.92
C PRO A 102 -19.12 -15.82 -8.81
N ASN A 103 -18.25 -16.80 -8.58
CA ASN A 103 -18.39 -17.74 -7.45
C ASN A 103 -18.00 -17.10 -6.13
N LEU A 104 -17.18 -16.04 -6.18
CA LEU A 104 -16.66 -15.32 -5.03
C LEU A 104 -16.33 -13.89 -5.43
N ILE A 105 -16.63 -12.96 -4.56
CA ILE A 105 -16.19 -11.55 -4.70
C ILE A 105 -15.17 -11.24 -3.61
N VAL A 106 -14.03 -10.68 -3.97
CA VAL A 106 -13.00 -10.17 -3.06
C VAL A 106 -12.97 -8.66 -3.14
N ILE A 107 -13.21 -7.96 -2.05
CA ILE A 107 -13.19 -6.49 -2.01
C ILE A 107 -11.97 -6.02 -1.25
N LEU A 108 -11.10 -5.25 -1.93
CA LEU A 108 -9.87 -4.70 -1.38
C LEU A 108 -9.96 -3.18 -1.24
N GLY A 109 -9.87 -2.70 0.00
CA GLY A 109 -9.86 -1.29 0.35
C GLY A 109 -11.19 -0.76 0.87
N GLN A 110 -11.08 0.30 1.67
CA GLN A 110 -12.18 0.81 2.50
C GLN A 110 -13.32 1.43 1.67
N GLU A 111 -13.03 2.12 0.60
CA GLU A 111 -14.00 2.82 -0.25
C GLU A 111 -14.87 1.82 -1.04
N GLY A 112 -14.24 0.80 -1.63
CA GLY A 112 -14.96 -0.29 -2.29
C GLY A 112 -15.83 -1.07 -1.31
N TRP A 113 -15.29 -1.32 -0.11
CA TRP A 113 -16.02 -1.97 0.96
C TRP A 113 -17.23 -1.16 1.43
N ALA A 114 -17.06 0.14 1.68
CA ALA A 114 -18.15 1.05 2.03
C ALA A 114 -19.21 1.13 0.93
N SER A 115 -18.75 1.19 -0.32
CA SER A 115 -19.64 1.20 -1.49
C SER A 115 -20.49 -0.05 -1.56
N TYR A 116 -19.90 -1.22 -1.26
CA TYR A 116 -20.62 -2.49 -1.20
C TYR A 116 -21.62 -2.53 -0.03
N LEU A 117 -21.17 -2.16 1.18
CA LEU A 117 -22.02 -2.15 2.37
C LEU A 117 -23.23 -1.20 2.25
N SER A 118 -23.11 -0.18 1.40
CA SER A 118 -24.15 0.81 1.14
C SER A 118 -25.13 0.41 0.02
N GLN A 119 -24.98 -0.78 -0.61
CA GLN A 119 -25.94 -1.30 -1.59
C GLN A 119 -27.20 -1.84 -0.95
N ASP A 120 -28.30 -1.83 -1.70
CA ASP A 120 -29.55 -2.44 -1.28
C ASP A 120 -29.46 -3.98 -1.32
N ASP A 121 -30.17 -4.66 -0.43
CA ASP A 121 -30.07 -6.11 -0.20
C ASP A 121 -30.51 -6.99 -1.41
N SER A 122 -31.04 -6.39 -2.47
CA SER A 122 -31.61 -7.12 -3.61
C SER A 122 -30.56 -7.66 -4.61
N ILE A 123 -29.33 -7.16 -4.58
CA ILE A 123 -28.39 -7.33 -5.68
C ILE A 123 -27.47 -8.58 -5.51
N ILE A 124 -27.13 -8.98 -4.26
CA ILE A 124 -26.09 -10.03 -4.06
C ILE A 124 -26.37 -10.90 -2.84
N ARG A 125 -27.48 -11.65 -2.81
CA ARG A 125 -27.81 -12.43 -1.62
C ARG A 125 -27.01 -13.73 -1.45
N ASP A 126 -26.49 -14.31 -2.52
CA ASP A 126 -26.00 -15.70 -2.51
C ASP A 126 -24.51 -15.87 -2.81
N ILE A 127 -23.79 -14.81 -3.19
CA ILE A 127 -22.35 -14.89 -3.50
C ILE A 127 -21.53 -14.61 -2.24
N PRO A 128 -20.57 -15.48 -1.88
CA PRO A 128 -19.64 -15.20 -0.78
C PRO A 128 -18.78 -13.97 -1.06
N ILE A 129 -18.60 -13.14 -0.04
CA ILE A 129 -17.80 -11.93 -0.13
C ILE A 129 -16.63 -12.03 0.85
N LEU A 130 -15.42 -11.85 0.33
CA LEU A 130 -14.21 -11.67 1.13
C LEU A 130 -13.82 -10.20 1.16
N CYS A 131 -13.62 -9.65 2.35
CA CYS A 131 -13.06 -8.31 2.50
C CYS A 131 -11.60 -8.33 2.95
N GLY A 132 -10.84 -7.35 2.49
CA GLY A 132 -9.44 -7.16 2.89
C GLY A 132 -9.02 -5.70 2.81
N MET A 133 -8.03 -5.31 3.61
CA MET A 133 -7.57 -3.92 3.73
C MET A 133 -8.66 -2.96 4.20
N VAL A 134 -9.57 -3.43 5.05
CA VAL A 134 -10.76 -2.69 5.52
C VAL A 134 -10.81 -2.62 7.03
N SER A 135 -11.50 -1.60 7.55
CA SER A 135 -11.78 -1.48 8.99
C SER A 135 -13.02 -2.29 9.37
N ARG A 136 -13.03 -2.82 10.59
CA ARG A 136 -14.21 -3.43 11.24
C ARG A 136 -15.37 -2.45 11.38
N ASN A 137 -15.06 -1.17 11.51
CA ASN A 137 -16.03 -0.10 11.56
C ASN A 137 -16.02 0.68 10.25
N ALA A 138 -17.19 0.94 9.73
CA ALA A 138 -17.41 1.65 8.47
C ALA A 138 -18.42 2.77 8.64
N VAL A 139 -18.50 3.68 7.69
CA VAL A 139 -19.61 4.60 7.51
C VAL A 139 -20.28 4.28 6.18
N LEU A 140 -21.62 4.27 6.17
CA LEU A 140 -22.37 4.01 4.94
C LEU A 140 -22.38 5.26 4.07
N LEU A 141 -22.24 5.06 2.77
CA LEU A 141 -22.20 6.15 1.81
C LEU A 141 -23.59 6.76 1.61
N PRO A 142 -23.69 8.07 1.43
CA PRO A 142 -24.96 8.74 1.17
C PRO A 142 -25.49 8.47 -0.23
N ASP A 143 -26.80 8.61 -0.42
CA ASP A 143 -27.47 8.43 -1.71
C ASP A 143 -27.43 9.68 -2.61
N SER A 144 -27.11 10.84 -2.06
CA SER A 144 -27.07 12.12 -2.75
C SER A 144 -25.76 12.86 -2.49
N ASN A 145 -25.47 13.84 -3.33
CA ASN A 145 -24.37 14.76 -3.08
C ASN A 145 -24.62 15.54 -1.81
N ILE A 146 -23.68 15.43 -0.89
CA ILE A 146 -23.69 16.10 0.42
C ILE A 146 -22.49 17.02 0.50
N ASN A 147 -22.60 18.04 1.35
CA ASN A 147 -21.43 18.80 1.76
C ASN A 147 -20.57 17.92 2.68
N VAL A 148 -19.43 17.49 2.18
CA VAL A 148 -18.50 16.58 2.92
C VAL A 148 -18.03 17.20 4.24
N ALA A 149 -17.83 18.52 4.28
CA ALA A 149 -17.40 19.21 5.49
C ALA A 149 -18.43 19.14 6.62
N GLU A 150 -19.72 19.07 6.28
CA GLU A 150 -20.84 19.02 7.21
C GLU A 150 -21.32 17.58 7.48
N TRP A 151 -20.85 16.63 6.69
CA TRP A 151 -21.26 15.24 6.81
C TRP A 151 -20.77 14.63 8.12
N THR A 152 -21.73 14.22 8.97
CA THR A 152 -21.47 13.59 10.28
C THR A 152 -22.09 12.19 10.31
N PRO A 153 -21.50 11.21 9.60
CA PRO A 153 -22.05 9.87 9.56
C PRO A 153 -21.89 9.15 10.91
N GLU A 154 -22.73 8.15 11.12
CA GLU A 154 -22.58 7.22 12.23
C GLU A 154 -21.62 6.09 11.88
N SER A 155 -20.80 5.69 12.87
CA SER A 155 -19.95 4.51 12.74
C SER A 155 -20.78 3.25 12.97
N VAL A 156 -20.76 2.35 11.97
CA VAL A 156 -21.45 1.06 11.97
C VAL A 156 -20.41 -0.04 12.12
N ASN A 157 -20.62 -0.98 13.02
CA ASN A 157 -19.81 -2.19 13.09
C ASN A 157 -20.30 -3.16 11.99
N VAL A 158 -19.37 -3.65 11.18
CA VAL A 158 -19.67 -4.61 10.09
C VAL A 158 -20.33 -5.89 10.63
N GLU A 159 -19.97 -6.30 11.85
CA GLU A 159 -20.59 -7.46 12.51
C GLU A 159 -22.11 -7.26 12.75
N ASP A 160 -22.54 -6.04 13.05
CA ASP A 160 -23.95 -5.73 13.25
C ASP A 160 -24.75 -5.83 11.94
N LEU A 161 -24.09 -5.67 10.80
CA LEU A 161 -24.67 -5.83 9.47
C LEU A 161 -24.80 -7.29 9.03
N LYS A 162 -24.07 -8.24 9.65
CA LYS A 162 -24.13 -9.68 9.32
C LYS A 162 -25.51 -10.29 9.51
N ASN A 163 -26.31 -9.80 10.43
CA ASN A 163 -27.69 -10.23 10.59
C ASN A 163 -28.53 -9.98 9.32
N LYS A 164 -28.13 -9.01 8.51
CA LYS A 164 -28.74 -8.69 7.20
C LYS A 164 -28.00 -9.33 6.04
N ARG A 165 -26.68 -9.57 6.18
CA ARG A 165 -25.76 -10.04 5.13
C ARG A 165 -24.93 -11.22 5.62
N ARG A 166 -25.45 -12.43 5.49
CA ARG A 166 -24.84 -13.67 6.02
C ARG A 166 -23.60 -14.16 5.26
N ASN A 167 -23.30 -13.56 4.11
CA ASN A 167 -22.28 -14.00 3.16
C ASN A 167 -20.94 -13.25 3.26
N LEU A 168 -20.67 -12.58 4.38
CA LEU A 168 -19.44 -11.77 4.57
C LEU A 168 -18.38 -12.52 5.36
N ALA A 169 -17.17 -12.59 4.80
CA ALA A 169 -15.96 -13.11 5.43
C ALA A 169 -14.75 -12.21 5.12
N GLY A 170 -13.57 -12.60 5.56
CA GLY A 170 -12.31 -11.90 5.25
C GLY A 170 -11.63 -11.33 6.49
N PHE A 171 -10.75 -10.33 6.27
CA PHE A 171 -9.87 -9.79 7.30
C PHE A 171 -10.13 -8.30 7.51
N VAL A 172 -10.35 -7.93 8.78
CA VAL A 172 -10.67 -6.55 9.16
C VAL A 172 -9.68 -6.02 10.18
N TYR A 173 -9.29 -4.75 10.05
CA TYR A 173 -8.57 -4.01 11.08
C TYR A 173 -9.55 -3.51 12.14
N ASN A 174 -9.18 -3.65 13.40
CA ASN A 174 -9.92 -3.06 14.51
C ASN A 174 -9.15 -1.89 15.11
N TYR A 175 -9.67 -0.68 14.98
CA TYR A 175 -9.13 0.47 15.71
C TYR A 175 -9.71 0.45 17.12
N ASP A 176 -8.95 -0.07 18.08
CA ASP A 176 -9.40 -0.17 19.48
C ASP A 176 -9.26 1.18 20.19
N ILE A 177 -10.27 2.00 20.03
CA ILE A 177 -10.31 3.35 20.63
C ILE A 177 -10.35 3.26 22.15
N LYS A 178 -11.07 2.28 22.70
CA LYS A 178 -11.16 2.08 24.15
C LYS A 178 -9.80 1.76 24.76
N ALA A 179 -9.06 0.81 24.19
CA ALA A 179 -7.73 0.45 24.65
C ALA A 179 -6.75 1.64 24.57
N ASN A 180 -6.84 2.45 23.50
CA ASN A 180 -6.03 3.66 23.38
C ASN A 180 -6.40 4.74 24.41
N ILE A 181 -7.68 4.96 24.70
CA ILE A 181 -8.11 5.89 25.75
C ILE A 181 -7.66 5.41 27.12
N GLU A 182 -7.81 4.12 27.44
CA GLU A 182 -7.36 3.52 28.70
C GLU A 182 -5.84 3.65 28.85
N LEU A 183 -5.08 3.41 27.79
CA LEU A 183 -3.64 3.62 27.75
C LEU A 183 -3.28 5.09 28.05
N VAL A 184 -3.90 6.02 27.34
CA VAL A 184 -3.67 7.47 27.55
C VAL A 184 -3.99 7.86 29.00
N ARG A 185 -5.13 7.44 29.54
CA ARG A 185 -5.54 7.79 30.92
C ARG A 185 -4.63 7.18 31.97
N LYS A 186 -4.05 6.02 31.69
CA LYS A 186 -3.04 5.40 32.56
C LYS A 186 -1.76 6.22 32.60
N LEU A 187 -1.27 6.67 31.44
CA LEU A 187 -0.01 7.42 31.34
C LEU A 187 -0.18 8.92 31.65
N TYR A 188 -1.36 9.47 31.36
CA TYR A 188 -1.71 10.89 31.57
C TYR A 188 -3.06 11.00 32.29
N PRO A 189 -3.14 10.73 33.59
CA PRO A 189 -4.42 10.69 34.33
C PRO A 189 -5.20 12.01 34.36
N SER A 190 -4.50 13.14 34.16
CA SER A 190 -5.09 14.49 34.14
C SER A 190 -5.75 14.86 32.82
N THR A 191 -5.72 13.97 31.80
CA THR A 191 -6.25 14.25 30.46
C THR A 191 -7.75 14.53 30.50
N LYS A 192 -8.15 15.66 29.90
CA LYS A 192 -9.55 16.09 29.76
C LYS A 192 -9.98 16.20 28.31
N HIS A 193 -9.05 16.54 27.39
CA HIS A 193 -9.36 16.84 26.03
C HIS A 193 -8.62 15.86 25.11
N PHE A 194 -9.37 15.19 24.23
CA PHE A 194 -8.82 14.32 23.20
C PHE A 194 -8.98 15.00 21.84
N ALA A 195 -7.89 15.50 21.29
CA ALA A 195 -7.84 16.09 19.95
C ALA A 195 -7.53 14.98 18.95
N LEU A 196 -8.37 14.80 17.93
CA LEU A 196 -8.19 13.79 16.90
C LEU A 196 -7.84 14.45 15.57
N ILE A 197 -6.70 14.11 15.01
CA ILE A 197 -6.31 14.52 13.66
C ILE A 197 -6.81 13.49 12.65
N THR A 198 -7.65 13.94 11.71
CA THR A 198 -8.12 13.15 10.56
C THR A 198 -8.12 13.98 9.30
N ASP A 199 -7.88 13.31 8.17
CA ASP A 199 -7.82 13.91 6.85
C ASP A 199 -9.16 13.90 6.09
N ASN A 200 -9.18 14.49 4.89
CA ASN A 200 -10.32 14.51 3.98
C ASN A 200 -10.40 13.22 3.14
N SER A 201 -10.27 12.06 3.78
CA SER A 201 -10.42 10.75 3.15
C SER A 201 -11.57 9.96 3.76
N TYR A 202 -12.01 8.91 3.07
CA TYR A 202 -12.99 7.98 3.64
C TYR A 202 -12.46 7.34 4.94
N GLY A 203 -11.19 6.97 4.98
CA GLY A 203 -10.56 6.46 6.21
C GLY A 203 -10.60 7.46 7.36
N GLY A 204 -10.35 8.74 7.06
CA GLY A 204 -10.40 9.83 8.04
C GLY A 204 -11.79 10.00 8.65
N ILE A 205 -12.83 10.10 7.81
CA ILE A 205 -14.21 10.29 8.30
C ILE A 205 -14.73 9.06 9.05
N SER A 206 -14.38 7.86 8.59
CA SER A 206 -14.76 6.61 9.24
C SER A 206 -14.14 6.49 10.63
N LEU A 207 -12.86 6.84 10.75
CA LEU A 207 -12.16 6.86 12.04
C LEU A 207 -12.71 7.96 12.96
N GLN A 208 -12.98 9.15 12.44
CA GLN A 208 -13.57 10.24 13.21
C GLN A 208 -14.94 9.85 13.80
N ALA A 209 -15.79 9.23 12.99
CA ALA A 209 -17.10 8.75 13.41
C ALA A 209 -16.98 7.69 14.52
N LEU A 210 -16.02 6.76 14.40
CA LEU A 210 -15.74 5.75 15.41
C LEU A 210 -15.26 6.38 16.73
N VAL A 211 -14.25 7.26 16.65
CA VAL A 211 -13.67 7.90 17.84
C VAL A 211 -14.74 8.75 18.57
N LYS A 212 -15.52 9.52 17.83
CA LYS A 212 -16.64 10.30 18.38
C LYS A 212 -17.66 9.41 19.12
N LYS A 213 -18.02 8.27 18.51
CA LYS A 213 -18.93 7.28 19.10
C LYS A 213 -18.37 6.68 20.39
N GLU A 214 -17.09 6.34 20.42
CA GLU A 214 -16.47 5.70 21.59
C GLU A 214 -16.19 6.71 22.72
N ILE A 215 -15.70 7.90 22.40
CA ILE A 215 -15.50 8.98 23.40
C ILE A 215 -16.83 9.42 24.00
N GLY A 216 -17.89 9.51 23.20
CA GLY A 216 -19.23 9.88 23.69
C GLY A 216 -19.81 8.96 24.77
N LYS A 217 -19.28 7.74 24.91
CA LYS A 217 -19.66 6.82 26.02
C LYS A 217 -18.96 7.14 27.34
N ILE A 218 -17.95 8.01 27.32
CA ILE A 218 -17.09 8.27 28.47
C ILE A 218 -17.38 9.67 29.03
N LYS A 219 -17.85 9.76 30.30
CA LYS A 219 -18.13 11.03 30.94
C LYS A 219 -16.85 11.80 31.29
N GLY A 220 -16.88 13.12 31.15
CA GLY A 220 -15.81 14.02 31.57
C GLY A 220 -14.63 14.08 30.61
N ILE A 221 -14.84 13.72 29.34
CA ILE A 221 -13.87 13.88 28.25
C ILE A 221 -14.49 14.77 27.18
N ASP A 222 -13.74 15.77 26.76
CA ASP A 222 -14.06 16.60 25.60
C ASP A 222 -13.36 16.07 24.37
N PHE A 223 -14.11 16.03 23.27
CA PHE A 223 -13.61 15.62 21.96
C PHE A 223 -13.39 16.84 21.07
N ILE A 224 -12.16 17.02 20.59
CA ILE A 224 -11.76 18.11 19.69
C ILE A 224 -11.39 17.52 18.34
N PRO A 225 -12.23 17.62 17.30
CA PRO A 225 -11.90 17.16 15.98
C PRO A 225 -10.98 18.15 15.28
N LEU A 226 -9.76 17.76 14.95
CA LEU A 226 -8.83 18.45 14.04
C LEU A 226 -9.07 17.88 12.63
N ASP A 227 -10.07 18.44 11.97
CA ASP A 227 -10.75 17.82 10.83
C ASP A 227 -10.24 18.40 9.49
N GLY A 228 -9.48 17.61 8.75
CA GLY A 228 -8.96 17.96 7.43
C GLY A 228 -10.01 18.11 6.33
N ARG A 229 -11.29 17.77 6.58
CA ARG A 229 -12.40 18.08 5.67
C ARG A 229 -12.82 19.55 5.71
N LYS A 230 -12.52 20.22 6.82
CA LYS A 230 -12.86 21.64 7.08
C LYS A 230 -11.65 22.53 7.02
N ASN A 231 -10.49 21.98 7.32
CA ASN A 231 -9.26 22.70 7.55
C ASN A 231 -8.14 22.19 6.64
N ASP A 232 -7.35 23.11 6.14
CA ASP A 232 -6.06 22.79 5.56
C ASP A 232 -4.99 22.55 6.66
N ILE A 233 -3.78 22.21 6.26
CA ILE A 233 -2.69 21.94 7.19
C ILE A 233 -2.35 23.16 8.04
N TYR A 234 -2.47 24.36 7.51
CA TYR A 234 -2.11 25.61 8.22
C TYR A 234 -3.11 25.89 9.34
N ASN A 235 -4.40 25.72 9.07
CA ASN A 235 -5.44 25.88 10.07
C ASN A 235 -5.34 24.81 11.15
N ILE A 236 -5.05 23.55 10.80
CA ILE A 236 -4.80 22.49 11.78
C ILE A 236 -3.59 22.82 12.67
N ILE A 237 -2.53 23.38 12.12
CA ILE A 237 -1.36 23.83 12.89
C ILE A 237 -1.76 24.90 13.90
N GLU A 238 -2.57 25.88 13.50
CA GLU A 238 -3.06 26.93 14.42
C GLU A 238 -3.99 26.34 15.50
N GLU A 239 -4.87 25.42 15.16
CA GLU A 239 -5.71 24.73 16.15
C GLU A 239 -4.86 23.92 17.14
N ILE A 240 -3.80 23.24 16.69
CA ILE A 240 -2.86 22.51 17.57
C ILE A 240 -2.16 23.47 18.56
N LYS A 241 -1.78 24.68 18.13
CA LYS A 241 -1.18 25.70 19.01
C LYS A 241 -2.12 26.14 20.11
N GLN A 242 -3.44 26.19 19.81
CA GLN A 242 -4.49 26.69 20.69
C GLN A 242 -5.15 25.57 21.52
N LEU A 243 -4.67 24.33 21.46
CA LEU A 243 -5.23 23.25 22.26
C LEU A 243 -5.23 23.59 23.76
N PRO A 244 -6.34 23.36 24.46
CA PRO A 244 -6.46 23.66 25.89
C PRO A 244 -5.46 22.80 26.71
N PRO A 245 -5.11 23.24 27.93
CA PRO A 245 -4.31 22.44 28.85
C PRO A 245 -4.91 21.04 29.07
N GLN A 246 -4.07 20.06 29.36
CA GLN A 246 -4.50 18.65 29.58
C GLN A 246 -5.08 17.99 28.31
N SER A 247 -4.70 18.47 27.13
CA SER A 247 -5.01 17.85 25.84
C SER A 247 -4.04 16.75 25.50
N ILE A 248 -4.57 15.74 24.81
CA ILE A 248 -3.80 14.69 24.13
C ILE A 248 -4.20 14.68 22.66
N ILE A 249 -3.23 14.49 21.78
CA ILE A 249 -3.49 14.32 20.35
C ILE A 249 -3.56 12.83 20.02
N LEU A 250 -4.66 12.42 19.38
CA LEU A 250 -4.80 11.13 18.74
C LEU A 250 -4.50 11.29 17.24
N LEU A 251 -3.50 10.57 16.76
CA LEU A 251 -3.11 10.60 15.35
C LEU A 251 -3.90 9.53 14.59
N GLY A 252 -4.83 9.97 13.77
CA GLY A 252 -5.61 9.13 12.88
C GLY A 252 -4.96 9.00 11.51
N THR A 253 -5.39 9.83 10.55
CA THR A 253 -4.88 9.85 9.17
C THR A 253 -4.58 11.30 8.78
N TRP A 254 -3.54 11.50 7.96
CA TRP A 254 -3.28 12.80 7.34
C TRP A 254 -2.58 12.61 6.00
N ARG A 255 -3.36 12.61 4.92
CA ARG A 255 -2.86 12.49 3.55
C ARG A 255 -3.44 13.54 2.61
N VAL A 256 -4.69 13.94 2.86
CA VAL A 256 -5.43 14.87 2.01
C VAL A 256 -6.19 15.85 2.90
N ASP A 257 -6.15 17.14 2.59
CA ASP A 257 -6.91 18.17 3.30
C ASP A 257 -8.14 18.66 2.52
N VAL A 258 -8.79 19.69 3.02
CA VAL A 258 -9.99 20.30 2.43
C VAL A 258 -9.77 20.79 0.99
N ASN A 259 -8.54 21.10 0.63
CA ASN A 259 -8.18 21.60 -0.72
C ASN A 259 -7.72 20.48 -1.66
N ASP A 260 -7.93 19.20 -1.30
CA ASP A 260 -7.39 18.02 -1.99
C ASP A 260 -5.85 18.05 -2.14
N GLY A 261 -5.18 18.83 -1.29
CA GLY A 261 -3.72 18.87 -1.19
C GLY A 261 -3.19 17.54 -0.66
N TYR A 262 -2.30 16.89 -1.43
CA TYR A 262 -1.75 15.60 -1.05
C TYR A 262 -0.45 15.76 -0.24
N TYR A 263 -0.42 15.19 0.96
CA TYR A 263 0.70 15.30 1.88
C TYR A 263 1.47 13.98 1.99
N VAL A 264 2.79 14.10 1.99
CA VAL A 264 3.71 12.99 2.30
C VAL A 264 4.04 12.97 3.79
N GLY A 265 4.70 11.91 4.25
CA GLY A 265 4.89 11.62 5.68
C GLY A 265 5.53 12.71 6.55
N ASN A 266 6.16 13.76 5.96
CA ASN A 266 6.73 14.87 6.71
C ASN A 266 5.70 15.92 7.19
N ALA A 267 4.47 15.91 6.67
CA ALA A 267 3.42 16.85 7.10
C ALA A 267 3.12 16.74 8.60
N THR A 268 3.07 15.53 9.12
CA THR A 268 2.86 15.27 10.55
C THR A 268 4.03 15.80 11.41
N TYR A 269 5.24 15.87 10.86
CA TYR A 269 6.38 16.49 11.54
C TYR A 269 6.17 18.00 11.72
N THR A 270 5.68 18.69 10.70
CA THR A 270 5.36 20.13 10.79
C THR A 270 4.26 20.39 11.83
N MET A 271 3.24 19.56 11.88
CA MET A 271 2.19 19.64 12.91
C MET A 271 2.76 19.43 14.33
N MET A 272 3.69 18.50 14.50
CA MET A 272 4.38 18.26 15.78
C MET A 272 5.09 19.51 16.29
N LEU A 273 5.75 20.25 15.39
CA LEU A 273 6.48 21.47 15.75
C LEU A 273 5.57 22.59 16.23
N ALA A 274 4.26 22.55 15.91
CA ALA A 274 3.31 23.57 16.33
C ALA A 274 3.12 23.57 17.85
N ASN A 275 3.06 22.40 18.48
CA ASN A 275 2.97 22.26 19.94
C ASN A 275 3.64 20.97 20.43
N PRO A 276 4.99 20.94 20.52
CA PRO A 276 5.71 19.72 20.88
C PRO A 276 5.50 19.28 22.34
N LYS A 277 4.87 20.11 23.16
CA LYS A 277 4.56 19.77 24.57
C LYS A 277 3.34 18.85 24.70
N VAL A 278 2.39 18.92 23.76
CA VAL A 278 1.20 18.07 23.79
C VAL A 278 1.59 16.62 23.45
N PRO A 279 1.29 15.65 24.32
CA PRO A 279 1.55 14.25 24.01
C PRO A 279 0.68 13.77 22.85
N ALA A 280 1.24 12.95 21.98
CA ALA A 280 0.52 12.37 20.84
C ALA A 280 0.58 10.83 20.88
N PHE A 281 -0.55 10.20 20.57
CA PHE A 281 -0.70 8.75 20.46
C PHE A 281 -1.24 8.39 19.09
N SER A 282 -0.79 7.28 18.53
CA SER A 282 -1.22 6.85 17.21
C SER A 282 -2.33 5.80 17.29
N LEU A 283 -3.37 5.99 16.47
CA LEU A 283 -4.42 4.99 16.25
C LEU A 283 -4.13 4.08 15.04
N THR A 284 -3.30 4.57 14.10
CA THR A 284 -3.10 3.95 12.78
C THR A 284 -1.65 3.70 12.40
N SER A 285 -0.68 3.91 13.22
CA SER A 285 0.76 3.96 12.97
C SER A 285 1.32 5.30 12.47
N ILE A 286 0.47 6.24 12.08
CA ILE A 286 0.93 7.59 11.68
C ILE A 286 1.57 8.28 12.89
N GLY A 287 2.67 8.95 12.63
CA GLY A 287 3.45 9.66 13.65
C GLY A 287 4.38 8.79 14.48
N LEU A 288 4.32 7.46 14.37
CA LEU A 288 5.31 6.58 14.99
C LEU A 288 6.70 6.83 14.40
N GLY A 289 7.69 6.84 15.28
CA GLY A 289 9.08 7.08 14.89
C GLY A 289 9.52 8.54 14.93
N HIS A 290 8.57 9.50 15.05
CA HIS A 290 8.92 10.92 15.12
C HIS A 290 8.02 11.75 16.04
N TRP A 291 6.75 11.48 16.17
CA TRP A 291 5.79 12.25 16.97
C TRP A 291 5.09 11.43 18.06
N ALA A 292 4.41 10.35 17.65
CA ALA A 292 3.61 9.55 18.57
C ALA A 292 4.49 8.84 19.61
N ILE A 293 4.05 8.89 20.87
CA ILE A 293 4.65 8.13 21.96
C ILE A 293 4.43 6.63 21.74
N GLY A 294 3.25 6.26 21.22
CA GLY A 294 2.86 4.88 20.94
C GLY A 294 1.36 4.78 20.70
N GLY A 295 0.83 3.57 20.79
CA GLY A 295 -0.60 3.28 20.68
C GLY A 295 -0.89 1.78 20.59
N CYS A 296 -2.16 1.43 20.74
CA CYS A 296 -2.71 0.12 20.43
C CYS A 296 -3.13 0.13 18.94
N ILE A 297 -2.31 -0.45 18.09
CA ILE A 297 -2.36 -0.25 16.65
C ILE A 297 -2.57 -1.60 15.94
N PRO A 298 -3.42 -1.68 14.89
CA PRO A 298 -3.54 -2.88 14.09
C PRO A 298 -2.19 -3.30 13.49
N GLN A 299 -1.92 -4.59 13.50
CA GLN A 299 -0.73 -5.14 12.89
C GLN A 299 -0.89 -5.16 11.37
N TYR A 300 -0.57 -4.03 10.71
CA TYR A 300 -0.65 -3.94 9.25
C TYR A 300 0.32 -4.91 8.59
N ARG A 301 -0.24 -5.85 7.83
CA ARG A 301 0.52 -6.83 7.04
C ARG A 301 -0.20 -7.11 5.73
N SER A 302 0.49 -7.68 4.78
CA SER A 302 -0.18 -8.25 3.61
C SER A 302 -1.05 -9.43 4.02
N ILE A 303 -2.23 -9.51 3.46
CA ILE A 303 -3.25 -10.55 3.71
C ILE A 303 -3.60 -11.33 2.44
N GLY A 304 -2.91 -11.08 1.33
CA GLY A 304 -3.20 -11.70 0.03
C GLY A 304 -3.21 -13.23 0.11
N LYS A 305 -2.20 -13.81 0.78
CA LYS A 305 -2.14 -15.28 0.98
C LYS A 305 -3.27 -15.81 1.85
N ASP A 306 -3.62 -15.08 2.90
CA ASP A 306 -4.69 -15.49 3.81
C ASP A 306 -6.05 -15.42 3.11
N LEU A 307 -6.29 -14.36 2.31
CA LEU A 307 -7.48 -14.24 1.47
C LEU A 307 -7.59 -15.38 0.45
N ALA A 308 -6.48 -15.78 -0.16
CA ALA A 308 -6.46 -16.91 -1.10
C ALA A 308 -6.85 -18.24 -0.43
N ARG A 309 -6.32 -18.51 0.75
CA ARG A 309 -6.66 -19.72 1.54
C ARG A 309 -8.14 -19.71 1.94
N GLN A 310 -8.62 -18.56 2.40
CA GLN A 310 -10.02 -18.40 2.77
C GLN A 310 -10.94 -18.51 1.55
N ALA A 311 -10.55 -17.97 0.39
CA ALA A 311 -11.27 -18.12 -0.87
C ALA A 311 -11.41 -19.60 -1.26
N LEU A 312 -10.33 -20.38 -1.22
CA LEU A 312 -10.34 -21.79 -1.50
C LEU A 312 -11.21 -22.59 -0.54
N HIS A 313 -11.16 -22.25 0.76
CA HIS A 313 -12.02 -22.87 1.77
C HIS A 313 -13.50 -22.62 1.47
N LEU A 314 -13.87 -21.35 1.16
CA LEU A 314 -15.24 -20.98 0.81
C LEU A 314 -15.75 -21.68 -0.45
N LEU A 315 -14.92 -21.78 -1.48
CA LEU A 315 -15.27 -22.41 -2.75
C LEU A 315 -15.38 -23.94 -2.66
N LYS A 316 -14.67 -24.59 -1.72
CA LYS A 316 -14.68 -26.04 -1.55
C LYS A 316 -15.70 -26.53 -0.55
N GLU A 317 -15.83 -25.84 0.57
CA GLU A 317 -16.60 -26.34 1.72
C GLU A 317 -17.97 -25.69 1.86
N HIS A 318 -18.23 -24.54 1.20
CA HIS A 318 -19.51 -23.81 1.26
C HIS A 318 -20.08 -23.70 2.69
N PRO A 319 -19.32 -23.14 3.66
CA PRO A 319 -19.73 -23.12 5.05
C PRO A 319 -21.04 -22.34 5.22
N GLU A 320 -21.96 -22.83 6.05
CA GLU A 320 -23.25 -22.18 6.32
C GLU A 320 -23.10 -20.81 6.99
N LYS A 321 -21.99 -20.60 7.72
CA LYS A 321 -21.71 -19.35 8.42
C LYS A 321 -20.36 -18.80 8.01
N LEU A 322 -20.36 -17.56 7.56
CA LEU A 322 -19.16 -16.79 7.23
C LEU A 322 -18.85 -15.79 8.34
N ASP A 323 -17.57 -15.70 8.72
CA ASP A 323 -17.12 -14.79 9.75
C ASP A 323 -15.89 -13.99 9.27
N THR A 324 -15.82 -12.72 9.69
CA THR A 324 -14.63 -11.90 9.48
C THR A 324 -13.62 -12.14 10.60
N GLU A 325 -12.35 -12.28 10.23
CA GLU A 325 -11.24 -12.39 11.16
C GLU A 325 -10.66 -11.00 11.47
N THR A 326 -10.52 -10.70 12.74
CA THR A 326 -9.91 -9.43 13.15
C THR A 326 -8.40 -9.58 13.22
N ILE A 327 -7.70 -8.73 12.49
CA ILE A 327 -6.24 -8.64 12.55
C ILE A 327 -5.83 -8.12 13.93
N PRO A 328 -4.90 -8.80 14.64
CA PRO A 328 -4.52 -8.43 15.99
C PRO A 328 -3.96 -7.02 16.09
N ASN A 329 -4.21 -6.37 17.21
CA ASN A 329 -3.55 -5.12 17.58
C ASN A 329 -2.29 -5.39 18.38
N LEU A 330 -1.31 -4.51 18.23
CA LEU A 330 -0.09 -4.49 19.03
C LEU A 330 0.05 -3.14 19.75
N TYR A 331 0.44 -3.18 21.02
CA TYR A 331 0.91 -1.99 21.69
C TYR A 331 2.31 -1.67 21.21
N THR A 332 2.44 -0.62 20.41
CA THR A 332 3.72 -0.20 19.81
C THR A 332 4.11 1.16 20.37
N PHE A 333 5.35 1.28 20.84
CA PHE A 333 5.87 2.50 21.46
C PHE A 333 7.21 2.91 20.85
N ASP A 334 7.44 4.21 20.77
CA ASP A 334 8.72 4.79 20.43
C ASP A 334 9.58 4.94 21.69
N ALA A 335 10.64 4.15 21.80
CA ALA A 335 11.53 4.12 22.97
C ALA A 335 12.18 5.50 23.24
N LYS A 336 12.51 6.24 22.17
CA LYS A 336 13.06 7.58 22.28
C LYS A 336 12.04 8.55 22.85
N LYS A 337 10.77 8.49 22.39
CA LYS A 337 9.69 9.34 22.89
C LYS A 337 9.30 9.00 24.33
N LEU A 338 9.32 7.73 24.70
CA LEU A 338 9.12 7.33 26.09
C LEU A 338 10.18 7.94 27.00
N LYS A 339 11.46 7.90 26.58
CA LYS A 339 12.57 8.49 27.32
C LYS A 339 12.44 10.03 27.40
N GLU A 340 12.11 10.71 26.30
CA GLU A 340 11.86 12.15 26.24
C GLU A 340 10.72 12.59 27.18
N ARG A 341 9.72 11.72 27.38
CA ARG A 341 8.54 11.98 28.24
C ARG A 341 8.66 11.39 29.64
N HIS A 342 9.79 10.80 30.00
CA HIS A 342 10.03 10.16 31.31
C HIS A 342 9.01 9.05 31.65
N ILE A 343 8.50 8.34 30.64
CA ILE A 343 7.57 7.22 30.84
C ILE A 343 8.37 5.93 31.02
N SER A 344 8.11 5.22 32.13
CA SER A 344 8.74 3.93 32.41
C SER A 344 8.11 2.82 31.57
N THR A 345 8.93 1.93 31.01
CA THR A 345 8.45 0.74 30.29
C THR A 345 7.63 -0.21 31.18
N LYS A 346 7.81 -0.14 32.51
CA LYS A 346 7.02 -0.93 33.47
C LYS A 346 5.56 -0.49 33.56
N GLU A 347 5.25 0.73 33.15
CA GLU A 347 3.89 1.27 33.13
C GLU A 347 3.10 0.85 31.90
N LEU A 348 3.79 0.31 30.90
CA LEU A 348 3.20 -0.06 29.61
C LEU A 348 2.52 -1.44 29.68
N PRO A 349 1.57 -1.71 28.77
CA PRO A 349 0.96 -3.03 28.66
C PRO A 349 2.00 -4.15 28.41
N PRO A 350 1.74 -5.37 28.86
CA PRO A 350 2.61 -6.51 28.57
C PRO A 350 2.67 -6.77 27.06
N HIS A 351 3.78 -7.37 26.61
CA HIS A 351 4.03 -7.65 25.19
C HIS A 351 4.06 -6.42 24.27
N SER A 352 4.36 -5.25 24.81
CA SER A 352 4.56 -4.04 24.00
C SER A 352 5.79 -4.18 23.10
N VAL A 353 5.64 -3.71 21.85
CA VAL A 353 6.72 -3.65 20.87
C VAL A 353 7.35 -2.26 20.91
N PHE A 354 8.67 -2.20 20.81
CA PHE A 354 9.41 -0.94 20.85
C PHE A 354 10.11 -0.68 19.53
N ILE A 355 9.91 0.53 18.99
CA ILE A 355 10.67 1.07 17.85
C ILE A 355 11.67 2.10 18.36
N ASN A 356 12.64 2.49 17.53
CA ASN A 356 13.68 3.46 17.87
C ASN A 356 14.39 3.15 19.20
N THR A 357 14.51 1.86 19.51
CA THR A 357 15.31 1.41 20.67
C THR A 357 16.76 1.81 20.43
N GLU A 358 17.36 2.52 21.38
CA GLU A 358 18.79 2.72 21.37
C GLU A 358 19.45 1.34 21.45
N VAL A 359 19.88 0.85 20.31
CA VAL A 359 20.75 -0.32 20.30
C VAL A 359 22.04 0.16 20.93
N GLY A 360 22.31 -0.31 22.16
CA GLY A 360 23.55 0.04 22.85
C GLY A 360 24.71 -0.20 21.89
N LEU A 361 25.62 0.75 21.76
CA LEU A 361 26.78 0.69 20.87
C LEU A 361 27.49 -0.67 20.94
N PHE A 362 27.48 -1.29 22.10
CA PHE A 362 28.06 -2.62 22.33
C PHE A 362 27.31 -3.76 21.63
N VAL A 363 25.98 -3.67 21.48
CA VAL A 363 25.18 -4.68 20.78
C VAL A 363 25.24 -4.43 19.28
N GLN A 364 25.26 -3.17 18.88
CA GLN A 364 25.33 -2.77 17.47
C GLN A 364 26.66 -3.18 16.84
N TYR A 365 27.76 -3.04 17.57
CA TYR A 365 29.12 -3.32 17.09
C TYR A 365 29.71 -4.63 17.68
N LYS A 366 28.91 -5.46 18.32
CA LYS A 366 29.39 -6.70 18.94
C LYS A 366 30.06 -7.63 17.92
N PHE A 367 29.48 -7.75 16.73
CA PHE A 367 30.02 -8.58 15.65
C PHE A 367 31.24 -7.94 15.01
N GLU A 368 31.22 -6.60 14.81
CA GLU A 368 32.35 -5.85 14.28
C GLU A 368 33.52 -5.84 15.27
N ILE A 369 33.26 -5.69 16.56
CA ILE A 369 34.28 -5.79 17.62
C ILE A 369 34.83 -7.20 17.66
N LEU A 370 33.98 -8.24 17.60
CA LEU A 370 34.40 -9.65 17.59
C LEU A 370 35.21 -9.98 16.34
N LEU A 371 34.77 -9.44 15.18
CA LEU A 371 35.50 -9.55 13.91
C LEU A 371 36.81 -8.82 13.95
N LEU A 372 36.85 -7.61 14.52
CA LEU A 372 38.10 -6.83 14.71
C LEU A 372 39.09 -7.56 15.64
N VAL A 373 38.59 -8.10 16.76
CA VAL A 373 39.41 -8.92 17.70
C VAL A 373 39.87 -10.18 17.01
N ALA A 374 39.01 -10.88 16.27
CA ALA A 374 39.40 -12.07 15.51
C ALA A 374 40.42 -11.75 14.41
N ILE A 375 40.25 -10.63 13.70
CA ILE A 375 41.21 -10.17 12.70
C ILE A 375 42.55 -9.79 13.36
N VAL A 376 42.52 -9.09 14.49
CA VAL A 376 43.76 -8.74 15.24
C VAL A 376 44.47 -9.99 15.77
N LEU A 377 43.71 -10.97 16.30
CA LEU A 377 44.29 -12.25 16.73
C LEU A 377 44.83 -13.06 15.55
N LEU A 378 44.11 -13.07 14.43
CA LEU A 378 44.54 -13.73 13.21
C LEU A 378 45.79 -13.07 12.63
N LEU A 379 45.81 -11.72 12.60
CA LEU A 379 46.97 -10.94 12.16
C LEU A 379 48.17 -11.16 13.09
N PHE A 380 47.95 -11.25 14.41
CA PHE A 380 48.99 -11.59 15.39
C PHE A 380 49.53 -13.00 15.17
N LEU A 381 48.66 -13.96 14.93
CA LEU A 381 49.03 -15.35 14.63
C LEU A 381 49.79 -15.47 13.31
N ILE A 382 49.33 -14.74 12.28
CA ILE A 382 50.01 -14.64 10.98
C ILE A 382 51.40 -13.98 11.16
N MET A 383 51.47 -12.92 11.99
CA MET A 383 52.75 -12.25 12.27
C MET A 383 53.72 -13.17 13.01
N VAL A 384 53.25 -13.93 14.04
CA VAL A 384 54.06 -14.89 14.76
C VAL A 384 54.51 -16.03 13.83
N LEU A 385 53.61 -16.56 13.02
CA LEU A 385 53.90 -17.58 12.03
C LEU A 385 54.88 -17.06 10.95
N TYR A 386 54.70 -15.81 10.51
CA TYR A 386 55.60 -15.14 9.58
C TYR A 386 57.02 -15.00 10.16
N PHE A 387 57.13 -14.55 11.42
CA PHE A 387 58.44 -14.46 12.10
C PHE A 387 59.07 -15.82 12.30
N TYR A 388 58.28 -16.83 12.68
CA TYR A 388 58.75 -18.21 12.81
C TYR A 388 59.26 -18.79 11.50
N LEU A 389 58.50 -18.62 10.40
CA LEU A 389 58.91 -19.08 9.06
C LEU A 389 60.10 -18.28 8.50
N ARG A 390 60.18 -17.00 8.84
CA ARG A 390 61.26 -16.11 8.42
C ARG A 390 62.61 -16.48 9.00
N THR A 391 62.65 -16.91 10.27
CA THR A 391 63.89 -17.35 10.91
C THR A 391 64.46 -18.62 10.30
N SER A 392 63.62 -19.41 9.60
CA SER A 392 64.04 -20.69 9.00
C SER A 392 64.36 -20.65 7.49
N LYS A 393 63.87 -19.65 6.72
CA LYS A 393 64.01 -19.67 5.24
C LYS A 393 64.22 -18.29 4.58
N LEU A 394 64.91 -17.37 5.23
CA LEU A 394 64.82 -15.95 4.93
C LEU A 394 65.49 -15.43 3.63
N LYS A 395 66.39 -16.13 2.98
CA LYS A 395 67.17 -15.53 1.88
C LYS A 395 66.58 -15.59 0.49
N ASN A 396 65.74 -16.56 0.15
CA ASN A 396 65.32 -16.77 -1.26
C ASN A 396 63.83 -16.45 -1.56
N LYS A 397 62.98 -16.16 -0.53
CA LYS A 397 61.56 -15.84 -0.80
C LYS A 397 61.22 -14.35 -0.80
N LEU A 398 62.16 -13.49 -0.32
CA LEU A 398 61.87 -12.06 -0.15
C LEU A 398 61.62 -11.35 -1.50
N LEU A 399 62.35 -11.72 -2.55
CA LEU A 399 62.18 -11.11 -3.87
C LEU A 399 60.84 -11.50 -4.53
N ILE A 400 60.40 -12.75 -4.37
CA ILE A 400 59.10 -13.21 -4.90
C ILE A 400 57.93 -12.59 -4.15
N LEU A 401 58.09 -12.36 -2.83
CA LEU A 401 57.06 -11.70 -2.02
C LEU A 401 56.91 -10.20 -2.34
N ILE A 402 58.02 -9.52 -2.65
CA ILE A 402 58.01 -8.09 -3.04
C ILE A 402 57.33 -7.90 -4.39
N ASP A 403 57.58 -8.79 -5.36
CA ASP A 403 56.90 -8.68 -6.68
C ASP A 403 55.40 -9.00 -6.56
N LYS A 404 55.05 -10.03 -5.76
CA LYS A 404 53.65 -10.37 -5.53
C LYS A 404 52.90 -9.25 -4.79
N GLN A 405 53.55 -8.62 -3.79
CA GLN A 405 52.97 -7.52 -3.05
C GLN A 405 52.72 -6.29 -3.95
N LYS A 406 53.59 -6.04 -4.96
CA LYS A 406 53.39 -4.98 -5.95
C LYS A 406 52.20 -5.25 -6.88
N GLU A 407 52.03 -6.52 -7.29
CA GLU A 407 50.88 -6.89 -8.14
C GLU A 407 49.55 -6.73 -7.35
N ASP A 408 49.49 -7.21 -6.11
CA ASP A 408 48.31 -7.08 -5.24
C ASP A 408 47.96 -5.59 -4.94
N GLU A 409 48.99 -4.73 -4.77
CA GLU A 409 48.82 -3.29 -4.57
C GLU A 409 48.24 -2.58 -5.81
N ILE A 410 48.65 -3.01 -7.01
CA ILE A 410 48.13 -2.47 -8.27
C ILE A 410 46.66 -2.90 -8.48
N GLU A 411 46.36 -4.16 -8.13
CA GLU A 411 44.99 -4.68 -8.26
C GLU A 411 44.03 -4.02 -7.25
N LEU A 412 44.48 -3.84 -6.00
CA LEU A 412 43.71 -3.16 -4.96
C LEU A 412 43.45 -1.71 -5.32
N ARG A 413 44.46 -1.01 -5.89
CA ARG A 413 44.29 0.37 -6.36
C ARG A 413 43.25 0.48 -7.46
N LYS A 414 43.28 -0.44 -8.43
CA LYS A 414 42.28 -0.50 -9.50
C LYS A 414 40.86 -0.76 -8.95
N ALA A 415 40.73 -1.66 -7.97
CA ALA A 415 39.46 -1.94 -7.35
C ALA A 415 38.90 -0.75 -6.55
N LYS A 416 39.80 -0.06 -5.81
CA LYS A 416 39.44 1.15 -5.06
C LYS A 416 39.00 2.29 -5.99
N ASP A 417 39.77 2.56 -7.04
CA ASP A 417 39.46 3.62 -8.00
C ASP A 417 38.09 3.35 -8.69
N LYS A 418 37.79 2.08 -8.98
CA LYS A 418 36.51 1.66 -9.55
C LYS A 418 35.33 1.82 -8.56
N ALA A 419 35.57 1.56 -7.27
CA ALA A 419 34.55 1.72 -6.25
C ALA A 419 34.24 3.23 -5.99
N GLU A 420 35.29 4.07 -5.92
CA GLU A 420 35.16 5.52 -5.74
C GLU A 420 34.47 6.20 -6.95
N GLU A 421 34.74 5.70 -8.17
CA GLU A 421 34.04 6.19 -9.38
C GLU A 421 32.57 5.83 -9.37
N SER A 422 32.22 4.59 -8.98
CA SER A 422 30.83 4.15 -8.84
C SER A 422 30.06 4.98 -7.82
N ASP A 423 30.66 5.24 -6.65
CA ASP A 423 30.06 6.06 -5.59
C ASP A 423 29.84 7.52 -6.04
N ARG A 424 30.81 8.06 -6.80
CA ARG A 424 30.68 9.42 -7.36
C ARG A 424 29.56 9.54 -8.37
N LEU A 425 29.44 8.54 -9.26
CA LEU A 425 28.37 8.51 -10.26
C LEU A 425 27.01 8.40 -9.59
N LYS A 426 26.90 7.55 -8.57
CA LYS A 426 25.67 7.34 -7.79
C LYS A 426 25.27 8.61 -7.04
N SER A 427 26.24 9.30 -6.42
CA SER A 427 26.00 10.55 -5.72
C SER A 427 25.63 11.70 -6.67
N ALA A 428 26.29 11.79 -7.84
CA ALA A 428 25.95 12.75 -8.88
C ALA A 428 24.54 12.49 -9.44
N PHE A 429 24.18 11.22 -9.64
CA PHE A 429 22.85 10.84 -10.05
C PHE A 429 21.79 11.29 -9.06
N LEU A 430 21.98 11.00 -7.76
CA LEU A 430 21.04 11.41 -6.69
C LEU A 430 20.92 12.94 -6.56
N ALA A 431 22.05 13.66 -6.69
CA ALA A 431 22.06 15.12 -6.66
C ALA A 431 21.28 15.71 -7.84
N ASN A 432 21.49 15.19 -9.05
CA ASN A 432 20.77 15.62 -10.23
C ASN A 432 19.28 15.32 -10.12
N MET A 433 18.92 14.11 -9.65
CA MET A 433 17.52 13.74 -9.44
C MET A 433 16.82 14.65 -8.43
N SER A 434 17.53 15.00 -7.32
CA SER A 434 16.98 15.97 -6.35
C SER A 434 16.71 17.33 -6.97
N HIS A 435 17.56 17.78 -7.89
CA HIS A 435 17.38 19.05 -8.58
C HIS A 435 16.21 19.00 -9.56
N GLU A 436 16.17 17.94 -10.37
CA GLU A 436 15.11 17.73 -11.37
C GLU A 436 13.72 17.58 -10.72
N ILE A 437 13.63 16.95 -9.56
CA ILE A 437 12.39 16.86 -8.77
C ILE A 437 12.00 18.20 -8.17
N ARG A 438 12.97 18.97 -7.65
CA ARG A 438 12.70 20.22 -6.94
C ARG A 438 12.10 21.30 -7.86
N THR A 439 12.55 21.35 -9.09
CA THR A 439 12.13 22.38 -10.05
C THR A 439 10.62 22.34 -10.33
N PRO A 440 10.03 21.22 -10.80
CA PRO A 440 8.59 21.16 -11.01
C PRO A 440 7.81 21.26 -9.68
N LEU A 441 8.34 20.71 -8.58
CA LEU A 441 7.71 20.82 -7.27
C LEU A 441 7.59 22.26 -6.79
N ASN A 442 8.66 23.05 -6.94
CA ASN A 442 8.64 24.47 -6.59
C ASN A 442 7.68 25.28 -7.48
N ALA A 443 7.58 24.92 -8.77
CA ALA A 443 6.59 25.52 -9.67
C ALA A 443 5.16 25.21 -9.19
N ILE A 444 4.85 23.94 -8.89
CA ILE A 444 3.54 23.54 -8.37
C ILE A 444 3.21 24.32 -7.09
N VAL A 445 4.12 24.36 -6.12
CA VAL A 445 3.91 25.07 -4.85
C VAL A 445 3.76 26.58 -5.08
N GLY A 446 4.63 27.17 -5.92
CA GLY A 446 4.61 28.60 -6.21
C GLY A 446 3.30 29.03 -6.88
N PHE A 447 2.90 28.35 -7.93
CA PHE A 447 1.67 28.70 -8.66
C PHE A 447 0.41 28.30 -7.90
N SER A 448 0.44 27.29 -7.04
CA SER A 448 -0.66 26.99 -6.12
C SER A 448 -0.93 28.13 -5.13
N ASN A 449 0.13 28.82 -4.66
CA ASN A 449 -0.03 29.99 -3.82
C ASN A 449 -0.58 31.21 -4.61
N LEU A 450 -0.09 31.39 -5.85
CA LEU A 450 -0.58 32.45 -6.72
C LEU A 450 -2.03 32.23 -7.16
N LEU A 451 -2.45 30.98 -7.33
CA LEU A 451 -3.82 30.61 -7.68
C LEU A 451 -4.85 31.16 -6.67
N THR A 452 -4.47 31.26 -5.39
CA THR A 452 -5.34 31.82 -4.36
C THR A 452 -5.47 33.35 -4.42
N MET A 453 -4.58 34.02 -5.17
CA MET A 453 -4.52 35.47 -5.32
C MET A 453 -4.97 35.94 -6.70
N ALA A 454 -5.27 35.02 -7.62
CA ALA A 454 -5.69 35.33 -8.97
C ALA A 454 -7.08 36.02 -8.97
N GLU A 455 -7.13 37.23 -9.52
CA GLU A 455 -8.34 38.07 -9.53
C GLU A 455 -9.22 37.80 -10.74
N ASP A 456 -8.66 37.29 -11.85
CA ASP A 456 -9.41 36.95 -13.05
C ASP A 456 -9.39 35.44 -13.40
N GLU A 457 -10.30 35.02 -14.25
CA GLU A 457 -10.49 33.61 -14.62
C GLU A 457 -9.42 33.15 -15.62
N GLU A 458 -8.85 34.06 -16.39
CA GLU A 458 -7.79 33.75 -17.38
C GLU A 458 -6.46 33.45 -16.69
N GLU A 459 -6.10 34.29 -15.73
CA GLU A 459 -4.91 34.11 -14.88
C GLU A 459 -5.02 32.83 -14.03
N ARG A 460 -6.23 32.55 -13.50
CA ARG A 460 -6.49 31.32 -12.74
C ARG A 460 -6.29 30.08 -13.59
N ASN A 461 -6.80 30.09 -14.82
CA ASN A 461 -6.66 28.97 -15.75
C ASN A 461 -5.19 28.78 -16.18
N GLU A 462 -4.44 29.86 -16.36
CA GLU A 462 -3.01 29.78 -16.64
C GLU A 462 -2.24 29.09 -15.50
N TYR A 463 -2.49 29.49 -14.25
CA TYR A 463 -1.84 28.85 -13.08
C TYR A 463 -2.24 27.37 -12.94
N ILE A 464 -3.51 27.02 -13.17
CA ILE A 464 -3.95 25.62 -13.18
C ILE A 464 -3.20 24.83 -14.25
N ASN A 465 -3.04 25.36 -15.44
CA ASN A 465 -2.33 24.70 -16.53
C ASN A 465 -0.85 24.50 -16.19
N ILE A 466 -0.20 25.49 -15.58
CA ILE A 466 1.20 25.38 -15.14
C ILE A 466 1.35 24.32 -14.04
N ILE A 467 0.45 24.30 -13.07
CA ILE A 467 0.45 23.29 -12.01
C ILE A 467 0.27 21.89 -12.62
N SER A 468 -0.72 21.74 -13.51
CA SER A 468 -1.02 20.46 -14.16
C SER A 468 0.16 19.94 -14.98
N SER A 469 0.78 20.77 -15.81
CA SER A 469 1.93 20.40 -16.64
C SER A 469 3.14 20.01 -15.80
N ASN A 470 3.41 20.75 -14.70
CA ASN A 470 4.52 20.41 -13.80
C ASN A 470 4.25 19.13 -12.99
N ASN A 471 2.97 18.83 -12.69
CA ASN A 471 2.61 17.57 -12.06
C ASN A 471 2.81 16.38 -13.00
N GLU A 472 2.46 16.53 -14.29
CA GLU A 472 2.74 15.51 -15.32
C GLU A 472 4.24 15.27 -15.47
N LEU A 473 5.04 16.35 -15.53
CA LEU A 473 6.51 16.29 -15.57
C LEU A 473 7.08 15.55 -14.35
N LEU A 474 6.57 15.82 -13.17
CA LEU A 474 7.02 15.16 -11.94
C LEU A 474 6.69 13.68 -11.93
N LEU A 475 5.49 13.31 -12.39
CA LEU A 475 5.07 11.91 -12.52
C LEU A 475 5.94 11.15 -13.54
N GLN A 476 6.23 11.78 -14.67
CA GLN A 476 7.13 11.21 -15.67
C GLN A 476 8.52 10.96 -15.09
N LEU A 477 9.08 11.94 -14.40
CA LEU A 477 10.41 11.86 -13.78
C LEU A 477 10.49 10.74 -12.71
N ILE A 478 9.43 10.58 -11.91
CA ILE A 478 9.33 9.48 -10.94
C ILE A 478 9.34 8.13 -11.66
N ASN A 479 8.59 8.00 -12.75
CA ASN A 479 8.55 6.77 -13.55
C ASN A 479 9.93 6.47 -14.16
N ASP A 480 10.62 7.49 -14.68
CA ASP A 480 11.96 7.34 -15.26
C ASP A 480 12.97 6.88 -14.20
N ILE A 481 12.91 7.43 -12.98
CA ILE A 481 13.74 6.98 -11.84
C ILE A 481 13.45 5.52 -11.48
N LEU A 482 12.17 5.14 -11.44
CA LEU A 482 11.77 3.75 -11.16
C LEU A 482 12.23 2.79 -12.25
N ASP A 483 12.19 3.22 -13.52
CA ASP A 483 12.70 2.42 -14.64
C ASP A 483 14.21 2.24 -14.54
N VAL A 484 14.97 3.30 -14.24
CA VAL A 484 16.43 3.22 -13.99
C VAL A 484 16.72 2.28 -12.81
N ALA A 485 15.98 2.38 -11.72
CA ALA A 485 16.14 1.50 -10.57
C ALA A 485 15.87 0.02 -10.91
N LYS A 486 14.87 -0.26 -11.75
CA LYS A 486 14.59 -1.61 -12.25
C LYS A 486 15.67 -2.13 -13.19
N ILE A 487 16.25 -1.26 -14.03
CA ILE A 487 17.36 -1.60 -14.91
C ILE A 487 18.59 -1.95 -14.06
N GLU A 488 18.93 -1.10 -13.07
CA GLU A 488 20.07 -1.35 -12.17
C GLU A 488 19.88 -2.64 -11.34
N ALA A 489 18.66 -2.92 -10.90
CA ALA A 489 18.32 -4.14 -10.19
C ALA A 489 18.22 -5.38 -11.10
N GLY A 490 18.27 -5.22 -12.41
CA GLY A 490 18.05 -6.31 -13.36
C GLY A 490 16.64 -6.89 -13.32
N THR A 491 15.69 -6.12 -12.84
CA THR A 491 14.28 -6.55 -12.66
C THR A 491 13.35 -5.96 -13.72
N LEU A 492 13.89 -5.31 -14.74
CA LEU A 492 13.09 -4.81 -15.85
C LEU A 492 12.65 -5.98 -16.73
N GLU A 493 11.35 -6.25 -16.71
CA GLU A 493 10.74 -7.24 -17.58
C GLU A 493 10.26 -6.58 -18.88
N PHE A 494 10.56 -7.21 -20.02
CA PHE A 494 10.07 -6.82 -21.32
C PHE A 494 8.96 -7.78 -21.75
N ILE A 495 7.85 -7.23 -22.21
CA ILE A 495 6.73 -8.00 -22.74
C ILE A 495 6.83 -7.96 -24.27
N ASP A 496 7.56 -8.92 -24.81
CA ASP A 496 7.73 -9.02 -26.26
C ASP A 496 6.41 -9.37 -26.96
N SER A 497 6.06 -8.56 -27.95
CA SER A 497 4.89 -8.75 -28.81
C SER A 497 5.25 -8.42 -30.26
N GLU A 498 4.48 -8.94 -31.18
CA GLU A 498 4.60 -8.53 -32.58
C GLU A 498 4.10 -7.09 -32.73
N ILE A 499 4.97 -6.21 -33.17
CA ILE A 499 4.68 -4.78 -33.34
C ILE A 499 4.84 -4.40 -34.79
N ASP A 500 3.78 -3.91 -35.38
CA ASP A 500 3.86 -3.19 -36.64
C ASP A 500 4.40 -1.79 -36.39
N ILE A 501 5.62 -1.55 -36.82
CA ILE A 501 6.32 -0.28 -36.61
C ILE A 501 5.62 0.87 -37.34
N ASN A 502 5.04 0.63 -38.48
CA ASN A 502 4.35 1.69 -39.24
C ASN A 502 3.07 2.13 -38.49
N ALA A 503 2.32 1.16 -37.97
CA ALA A 503 1.16 1.46 -37.14
C ALA A 503 1.57 2.20 -35.84
N LEU A 504 2.61 1.74 -35.15
CA LEU A 504 3.11 2.37 -33.93
C LEU A 504 3.56 3.82 -34.18
N LEU A 505 4.34 4.07 -35.26
CA LEU A 505 4.83 5.40 -35.60
C LEU A 505 3.70 6.33 -36.05
N SER A 506 2.67 5.80 -36.72
CA SER A 506 1.47 6.53 -37.08
C SER A 506 0.68 6.96 -35.83
N ASP A 507 0.53 6.06 -34.85
CA ASP A 507 -0.12 6.36 -33.57
C ASP A 507 0.63 7.47 -32.79
N ILE A 508 1.97 7.37 -32.77
CA ILE A 508 2.86 8.36 -32.14
C ILE A 508 2.77 9.70 -32.88
N GLU A 509 2.79 9.69 -34.20
CA GLU A 509 2.61 10.91 -35.01
C GLU A 509 1.30 11.60 -34.68
N GLN A 510 0.19 10.86 -34.66
CA GLN A 510 -1.13 11.40 -34.36
C GLN A 510 -1.19 12.02 -32.96
N SER A 511 -0.64 11.33 -31.97
CA SER A 511 -0.61 11.82 -30.59
C SER A 511 0.31 13.04 -30.42
N SER A 512 1.44 13.07 -31.14
CA SER A 512 2.41 14.15 -31.08
C SER A 512 1.93 15.40 -31.83
N ARG A 513 1.17 15.25 -32.89
CA ARG A 513 0.51 16.39 -33.60
C ARG A 513 -0.43 17.17 -32.70
N LEU A 514 -1.14 16.49 -31.78
CA LEU A 514 -2.04 17.13 -30.81
C LEU A 514 -1.30 17.99 -29.79
N LYS A 515 -0.01 17.70 -29.56
CA LYS A 515 0.82 18.39 -28.57
C LYS A 515 1.83 19.36 -29.21
N ALA A 516 1.94 19.37 -30.53
CA ALA A 516 2.90 20.20 -31.25
C ALA A 516 2.52 21.67 -31.17
N PRO A 517 3.48 22.59 -30.93
CA PRO A 517 3.23 24.03 -31.01
C PRO A 517 2.74 24.46 -32.39
N GLU A 518 2.00 25.59 -32.47
CA GLU A 518 1.57 26.15 -33.74
C GLU A 518 2.76 26.37 -34.69
N GLY A 519 2.62 25.86 -35.90
CA GLY A 519 3.63 25.98 -36.98
C GLY A 519 4.61 24.79 -37.07
N VAL A 520 4.56 23.82 -36.16
CA VAL A 520 5.38 22.60 -36.26
C VAL A 520 4.57 21.49 -36.91
N GLN A 521 5.05 21.01 -38.06
CA GLN A 521 4.49 19.81 -38.71
C GLN A 521 5.30 18.58 -38.32
N ILE A 522 4.64 17.63 -37.67
CA ILE A 522 5.20 16.31 -37.40
C ILE A 522 4.60 15.38 -38.45
N SER A 523 5.46 14.66 -39.18
CA SER A 523 5.00 13.68 -40.16
C SER A 523 5.90 12.45 -40.14
N PHE A 524 5.27 11.31 -40.06
CA PHE A 524 5.91 10.02 -40.27
C PHE A 524 5.86 9.67 -41.76
N VAL A 525 7.00 9.32 -42.34
CA VAL A 525 7.08 8.89 -43.73
C VAL A 525 7.42 7.41 -43.76
N GLU A 526 6.46 6.60 -44.14
CA GLU A 526 6.64 5.17 -44.31
C GLU A 526 7.67 4.87 -45.39
N LYS A 527 8.80 4.23 -45.02
CA LYS A 527 9.85 3.84 -45.95
C LYS A 527 9.82 2.36 -46.32
N MET A 528 9.18 1.54 -45.49
CA MET A 528 9.02 0.10 -45.71
C MET A 528 7.55 -0.28 -45.59
N PRO A 529 6.96 -0.94 -46.61
CA PRO A 529 5.54 -1.27 -46.62
C PRO A 529 5.17 -2.35 -45.57
N TYR A 530 6.13 -2.97 -44.96
CA TYR A 530 5.92 -4.01 -43.95
C TYR A 530 7.09 -4.03 -42.98
N CYS A 531 6.84 -3.71 -41.71
CA CYS A 531 7.87 -3.72 -40.69
C CYS A 531 7.30 -4.23 -39.38
N ILE A 532 7.36 -5.53 -39.17
CA ILE A 532 6.98 -6.16 -37.91
C ILE A 532 8.24 -6.55 -37.14
N ILE A 533 8.29 -6.19 -35.86
CA ILE A 533 9.35 -6.60 -34.94
C ILE A 533 8.78 -7.25 -33.70
N MET A 534 9.55 -8.08 -33.05
CA MET A 534 9.26 -8.57 -31.70
C MET A 534 9.92 -7.64 -30.71
N SER A 535 9.11 -6.96 -29.92
CA SER A 535 9.60 -6.05 -28.88
C SER A 535 8.48 -5.71 -27.88
N ASP A 536 8.81 -4.95 -26.85
CA ASP A 536 7.82 -4.35 -25.96
C ASP A 536 7.31 -3.04 -26.58
N LYS A 537 6.02 -3.05 -26.97
CA LYS A 537 5.36 -1.91 -27.62
C LYS A 537 5.47 -0.62 -26.81
N ASN A 538 5.27 -0.72 -25.47
CA ASN A 538 5.25 0.46 -24.60
C ASN A 538 6.66 1.03 -24.44
N ARG A 539 7.65 0.17 -24.28
CA ARG A 539 9.05 0.60 -24.15
C ARG A 539 9.58 1.18 -25.46
N LEU A 540 9.19 0.59 -26.57
CA LEU A 540 9.56 1.12 -27.88
C LEU A 540 8.92 2.50 -28.13
N ALA A 541 7.65 2.66 -27.78
CA ALA A 541 6.95 3.95 -27.87
C ALA A 541 7.54 5.02 -26.95
N GLN A 542 8.08 4.62 -25.81
CA GLN A 542 8.75 5.52 -24.85
C GLN A 542 10.08 6.07 -25.40
N VAL A 543 10.78 5.28 -26.20
CA VAL A 543 12.08 5.67 -26.80
C VAL A 543 11.90 6.56 -28.02
N ILE A 544 10.86 6.32 -28.84
CA ILE A 544 10.53 7.10 -30.04
C ILE A 544 9.92 8.45 -29.67
#